data_95b4d061da93fc5f738371d01097823d
#
_entry.id   95b4d061da93fc5f738371d01097823d
#
_cell.length_a   1.000
_cell.length_b   1.000
_cell.length_c   1.000
_cell.angle_alpha   90.00
_cell.angle_beta   90.00
_cell.angle_gamma   90.00
#
_symmetry.space_group_name_H-M   'P 1'
#
loop_
_entity.id
_entity.type
_entity.pdbx_description
1 polymer ?
#
loop_
_entity_poly.entity_id
_entity_poly.type
_entity_poly.pdbx_seq_one_letter_code
_entity_poly.pdbx_strand_id
1 'polypeptide(L)'
;MTVVDDVKSRLDIVDVVSQRVPLQRSGNSYKANCPFHQENTPSFHVFPDRQSWRCFGSCAIGGDVLSFVMKSDNLEFKEALNLMAQQAGVALPNTKVNSQNEYAYKINEDTRAYFQRTLASAQGATAREYLEHRGLTKQSIESFGIGLSPSDGESLKNHLLREGHSQEELTQVGVLRKGDDGVNHDLFRGRLMFPIRDSHGNLVGFGARTLDASEPKYLNSAQGPLFDKGRILFAMDRARSDIRKEGAVIVEGYMDAIAAHQAGFNNVVAQMGTALTEAQVDEIRRLTTKMTMALDQDSAGQNATLRSLDVVLQSYLTKTVNQATTTASGQSEDLDPRVIIMPPGQDPDEVIRRSPRDWSKLVESAVPAITFRINAITTQADTSTPDGKAKCVSEAAPFIHLLGAGIQQSNAVELLATNLEVPLDTVKAALSRPSMVKRTRRAEQHRPASTTSSPFTKLDRDPVEEHCLQLLLAFPELRQLASGLRADFFQRHENKEIFTRWLSIGTQIDKEETVKQIIRHGDDEVSRHLTLLSERPMVQSDVGRRSADMLETVSRLEERTLKTLKVEEAKRFAETPPDLNDGENDDVLQLNQQIKHNEGLRRGQE
;
A
#
# COMPACT_ATOMS: atom_id res chain seq x y z
N MET A 1 -2.97 34.97 -5.53
CA MET A 1 -2.91 33.94 -6.60
C MET A 1 -2.02 32.83 -6.11
N THR A 2 -2.53 31.62 -6.01
CA THR A 2 -1.69 30.45 -5.62
C THR A 2 -0.82 30.04 -6.81
N VAL A 3 0.26 29.30 -6.56
CA VAL A 3 1.10 28.76 -7.65
C VAL A 3 0.29 27.84 -8.57
N VAL A 4 -0.71 27.17 -8.04
CA VAL A 4 -1.66 26.36 -8.80
C VAL A 4 -2.45 27.23 -9.79
N ASP A 5 -2.90 28.41 -9.34
CA ASP A 5 -3.64 29.35 -10.20
C ASP A 5 -2.73 29.92 -11.29
N ASP A 6 -1.46 30.21 -10.98
CA ASP A 6 -0.48 30.69 -11.97
C ASP A 6 -0.21 29.63 -13.05
N VAL A 7 -0.04 28.36 -12.65
CA VAL A 7 0.10 27.24 -13.60
C VAL A 7 -1.14 27.10 -14.48
N LYS A 8 -2.34 27.10 -13.87
CA LYS A 8 -3.60 26.97 -14.62
C LYS A 8 -3.84 28.13 -15.58
N SER A 9 -3.49 29.36 -15.19
CA SER A 9 -3.71 30.55 -16.01
C SER A 9 -2.83 30.62 -17.27
N ARG A 10 -1.71 29.88 -17.28
CA ARG A 10 -0.77 29.85 -18.41
C ARG A 10 -0.96 28.68 -19.36
N LEU A 11 -1.87 27.76 -19.03
CA LEU A 11 -2.16 26.57 -19.81
C LEU A 11 -3.54 26.72 -20.47
N ASP A 12 -3.63 26.41 -21.74
CA ASP A 12 -4.92 26.22 -22.40
C ASP A 12 -5.33 24.75 -22.30
N ILE A 13 -6.52 24.51 -21.77
CA ILE A 13 -7.04 23.15 -21.59
C ILE A 13 -7.18 22.40 -22.91
N VAL A 14 -7.52 23.10 -23.98
CA VAL A 14 -7.67 22.49 -25.33
C VAL A 14 -6.31 21.97 -25.80
N ASP A 15 -5.24 22.75 -25.62
CA ASP A 15 -3.89 22.36 -26.02
C ASP A 15 -3.41 21.14 -25.22
N VAL A 16 -3.64 21.13 -23.90
CA VAL A 16 -3.21 20.02 -23.04
C VAL A 16 -3.99 18.74 -23.32
N VAL A 17 -5.31 18.85 -23.54
CA VAL A 17 -6.16 17.71 -23.84
C VAL A 17 -5.89 17.16 -25.23
N SER A 18 -5.68 18.04 -26.23
CA SER A 18 -5.44 17.63 -27.62
C SER A 18 -4.15 16.81 -27.81
N GLN A 19 -3.19 16.95 -26.91
CA GLN A 19 -1.98 16.11 -26.90
C GLN A 19 -2.26 14.63 -26.59
N ARG A 20 -3.41 14.33 -25.99
CA ARG A 20 -3.79 13.00 -25.50
C ARG A 20 -5.04 12.45 -26.15
N VAL A 21 -5.95 13.33 -26.57
CA VAL A 21 -7.28 12.97 -27.11
C VAL A 21 -7.55 13.77 -28.38
N PRO A 22 -7.91 13.13 -29.51
CA PRO A 22 -8.25 13.83 -30.74
C PRO A 22 -9.58 14.59 -30.57
N LEU A 23 -9.50 15.91 -30.44
CA LEU A 23 -10.64 16.78 -30.23
C LEU A 23 -11.28 17.22 -31.55
N GLN A 24 -12.61 17.23 -31.64
CA GLN A 24 -13.41 17.78 -32.73
C GLN A 24 -14.18 19.01 -32.25
N ARG A 25 -14.14 20.09 -33.00
CA ARG A 25 -14.88 21.31 -32.64
C ARG A 25 -16.38 21.09 -32.72
N SER A 26 -17.10 21.54 -31.69
CA SER A 26 -18.57 21.45 -31.60
C SER A 26 -19.14 22.77 -31.04
N GLY A 27 -19.43 23.72 -31.90
CA GLY A 27 -19.82 25.08 -31.50
C GLY A 27 -18.71 25.80 -30.74
N ASN A 28 -18.99 26.27 -29.53
CA ASN A 28 -18.03 26.92 -28.62
C ASN A 28 -17.27 25.93 -27.74
N SER A 29 -17.43 24.62 -27.94
CA SER A 29 -16.71 23.58 -27.20
C SER A 29 -16.03 22.62 -28.16
N TYR A 30 -15.24 21.70 -27.58
CA TYR A 30 -14.67 20.56 -28.30
C TYR A 30 -15.25 19.26 -27.74
N LYS A 31 -15.39 18.25 -28.59
CA LYS A 31 -15.89 16.93 -28.21
C LYS A 31 -14.97 15.82 -28.69
N ALA A 32 -14.96 14.71 -27.97
CA ALA A 32 -14.25 13.48 -28.31
C ALA A 32 -14.93 12.26 -27.67
N ASN A 33 -14.49 11.07 -28.05
CA ASN A 33 -14.76 9.88 -27.24
C ASN A 33 -13.98 10.00 -25.92
N CYS A 34 -14.62 9.58 -24.84
CA CYS A 34 -14.03 9.72 -23.50
C CYS A 34 -12.80 8.81 -23.36
N PRO A 35 -11.64 9.35 -22.90
CA PRO A 35 -10.46 8.53 -22.65
C PRO A 35 -10.55 7.68 -21.39
N PHE A 36 -11.60 7.86 -20.57
CA PHE A 36 -11.73 7.24 -19.26
C PHE A 36 -12.77 6.10 -19.22
N HIS A 37 -13.51 5.89 -20.31
CA HIS A 37 -14.42 4.73 -20.49
C HIS A 37 -14.62 4.46 -21.98
N GLN A 38 -15.00 3.22 -22.32
CA GLN A 38 -15.25 2.84 -23.71
C GLN A 38 -16.64 3.33 -24.14
N GLU A 39 -16.69 4.02 -25.28
CA GLU A 39 -17.92 4.48 -25.90
C GLU A 39 -17.77 4.61 -27.42
N ASN A 40 -18.91 4.51 -28.14
CA ASN A 40 -18.97 4.70 -29.59
C ASN A 40 -19.51 6.09 -29.98
N THR A 41 -20.11 6.82 -29.04
CA THR A 41 -20.69 8.16 -29.26
C THR A 41 -19.91 9.16 -28.41
N PRO A 42 -19.34 10.22 -29.03
CA PRO A 42 -18.54 11.21 -28.30
C PRO A 42 -19.34 11.90 -27.19
N SER A 43 -18.93 11.70 -25.94
CA SER A 43 -19.55 12.29 -24.75
C SER A 43 -18.59 13.16 -23.93
N PHE A 44 -17.31 13.17 -24.28
CA PHE A 44 -16.29 13.98 -23.62
C PHE A 44 -16.27 15.37 -24.23
N HIS A 45 -16.50 16.40 -23.41
CA HIS A 45 -16.54 17.80 -23.84
C HIS A 45 -15.45 18.61 -23.13
N VAL A 46 -14.79 19.50 -23.89
CA VAL A 46 -13.83 20.50 -23.37
C VAL A 46 -14.39 21.88 -23.63
N PHE A 47 -14.43 22.71 -22.61
CA PHE A 47 -14.98 24.07 -22.62
C PHE A 47 -13.84 25.10 -22.48
N PRO A 48 -13.38 25.71 -23.58
CA PRO A 48 -12.28 26.69 -23.56
C PRO A 48 -12.58 27.88 -22.65
N ASP A 49 -13.79 28.43 -22.74
CA ASP A 49 -14.20 29.62 -21.99
C ASP A 49 -14.15 29.42 -20.47
N ARG A 50 -14.34 28.19 -20.03
CA ARG A 50 -14.35 27.80 -18.60
C ARG A 50 -13.07 27.10 -18.17
N GLN A 51 -12.13 26.86 -19.08
CA GLN A 51 -10.91 26.09 -18.85
C GLN A 51 -11.20 24.77 -18.11
N SER A 52 -12.27 24.06 -18.54
CA SER A 52 -12.78 22.84 -17.90
C SER A 52 -13.17 21.79 -18.92
N TRP A 53 -13.27 20.56 -18.46
CA TRP A 53 -13.76 19.45 -19.25
C TRP A 53 -14.81 18.66 -18.47
N ARG A 54 -15.69 17.94 -19.19
CA ARG A 54 -16.68 17.04 -18.59
C ARG A 54 -17.07 15.92 -19.55
N CYS A 55 -17.17 14.72 -19.02
CA CYS A 55 -17.81 13.61 -19.70
C CYS A 55 -19.30 13.55 -19.33
N PHE A 56 -20.17 13.53 -20.34
CA PHE A 56 -21.62 13.34 -20.17
C PHE A 56 -22.04 11.89 -20.42
N GLY A 57 -21.09 10.97 -20.61
CA GLY A 57 -21.29 9.54 -20.74
C GLY A 57 -21.28 8.83 -19.38
N SER A 58 -21.01 7.52 -19.42
CA SER A 58 -21.15 6.62 -18.27
C SER A 58 -20.26 6.98 -17.07
N CYS A 59 -19.07 7.56 -17.27
CA CYS A 59 -18.21 7.92 -16.15
C CYS A 59 -18.61 9.23 -15.45
N ALA A 60 -19.36 10.14 -16.11
CA ALA A 60 -19.90 11.40 -15.56
C ALA A 60 -18.88 12.29 -14.80
N ILE A 61 -17.57 12.15 -15.08
CA ILE A 61 -16.48 12.89 -14.44
C ILE A 61 -16.16 14.16 -15.19
N GLY A 62 -15.53 15.12 -14.50
CA GLY A 62 -15.08 16.40 -15.08
C GLY A 62 -14.07 17.09 -14.19
N GLY A 63 -13.61 18.26 -14.64
CA GLY A 63 -12.66 19.07 -13.88
C GLY A 63 -11.89 20.06 -14.72
N ASP A 64 -10.74 20.49 -14.24
CA ASP A 64 -9.79 21.42 -14.87
C ASP A 64 -8.63 20.69 -15.57
N VAL A 65 -7.65 21.46 -16.05
CA VAL A 65 -6.47 20.93 -16.73
C VAL A 65 -5.64 19.98 -15.84
N LEU A 66 -5.49 20.28 -14.55
CA LEU A 66 -4.75 19.41 -13.64
C LEU A 66 -5.49 18.11 -13.38
N SER A 67 -6.79 18.17 -13.12
CA SER A 67 -7.62 16.99 -12.92
C SER A 67 -7.67 16.08 -14.17
N PHE A 68 -7.60 16.67 -15.37
CA PHE A 68 -7.48 15.91 -16.61
C PHE A 68 -6.15 15.14 -16.66
N VAL A 69 -5.03 15.83 -16.44
CA VAL A 69 -3.69 15.23 -16.49
C VAL A 69 -3.52 14.17 -15.41
N MET A 70 -4.02 14.43 -14.18
CA MET A 70 -4.03 13.42 -13.11
C MET A 70 -4.71 12.13 -13.54
N LYS A 71 -5.85 12.23 -14.23
CA LYS A 71 -6.63 11.06 -14.66
C LYS A 71 -6.08 10.42 -15.93
N SER A 72 -5.68 11.19 -16.93
CA SER A 72 -5.17 10.68 -18.20
C SER A 72 -3.82 9.98 -18.05
N ASP A 73 -2.95 10.54 -17.23
CA ASP A 73 -1.59 10.07 -17.02
C ASP A 73 -1.47 9.26 -15.72
N ASN A 74 -2.58 9.09 -14.99
CA ASN A 74 -2.66 8.43 -13.69
C ASN A 74 -1.62 8.95 -12.69
N LEU A 75 -1.55 10.29 -12.58
CA LEU A 75 -0.61 11.00 -11.72
C LEU A 75 -1.29 11.50 -10.45
N GLU A 76 -0.52 11.60 -9.36
CA GLU A 76 -0.96 12.33 -8.17
C GLU A 76 -0.95 13.85 -8.42
N PHE A 77 -1.70 14.60 -7.62
CA PHE A 77 -1.81 16.07 -7.79
C PHE A 77 -0.45 16.78 -7.87
N LYS A 78 0.51 16.38 -7.03
CA LYS A 78 1.85 16.96 -6.98
C LYS A 78 2.65 16.66 -8.26
N GLU A 79 2.53 15.47 -8.79
CA GLU A 79 3.18 15.04 -10.02
C GLU A 79 2.59 15.78 -11.24
N ALA A 80 1.25 15.83 -11.32
CA ALA A 80 0.56 16.57 -12.38
C ALA A 80 0.87 18.06 -12.31
N LEU A 81 0.92 18.65 -11.11
CA LEU A 81 1.30 20.06 -10.92
C LEU A 81 2.75 20.33 -11.37
N ASN A 82 3.70 19.45 -11.03
CA ASN A 82 5.09 19.57 -11.47
C ASN A 82 5.20 19.52 -13.00
N LEU A 83 4.53 18.54 -13.63
CA LEU A 83 4.53 18.37 -15.08
C LEU A 83 3.93 19.60 -15.78
N MET A 84 2.80 20.08 -15.29
CA MET A 84 2.11 21.23 -15.86
C MET A 84 2.85 22.54 -15.58
N ALA A 85 3.50 22.71 -14.43
CA ALA A 85 4.33 23.85 -14.12
C ALA A 85 5.55 23.94 -15.06
N GLN A 86 6.18 22.82 -15.35
CA GLN A 86 7.27 22.74 -16.33
C GLN A 86 6.78 23.16 -17.74
N GLN A 87 5.60 22.68 -18.15
CA GLN A 87 5.00 23.06 -19.43
C GLN A 87 4.58 24.53 -19.47
N ALA A 88 4.10 25.08 -18.36
CA ALA A 88 3.71 26.48 -18.22
C ALA A 88 4.88 27.44 -18.02
N GLY A 89 6.11 26.97 -17.85
CA GLY A 89 7.27 27.79 -17.50
C GLY A 89 7.15 28.46 -16.13
N VAL A 90 6.42 27.84 -15.18
CA VAL A 90 6.23 28.34 -13.82
C VAL A 90 7.20 27.65 -12.89
N ALA A 91 8.06 28.41 -12.21
CA ALA A 91 8.91 27.88 -11.15
C ALA A 91 8.04 27.59 -9.93
N LEU A 92 7.90 26.32 -9.57
CA LEU A 92 7.23 25.95 -8.32
C LEU A 92 8.12 26.38 -7.13
N PRO A 93 7.56 27.03 -6.10
CA PRO A 93 8.32 27.28 -4.90
C PRO A 93 8.74 25.91 -4.34
N ASN A 94 10.04 25.72 -4.18
CA ASN A 94 10.60 24.53 -3.53
C ASN A 94 9.88 24.40 -2.18
N THR A 95 8.97 23.47 -2.09
CA THR A 95 8.34 23.13 -0.82
C THR A 95 9.47 22.65 0.11
N LYS A 96 9.60 23.26 1.27
CA LYS A 96 10.66 23.03 2.29
C LYS A 96 10.89 21.55 2.69
N VAL A 97 10.14 20.61 2.14
CA VAL A 97 10.33 19.17 2.32
C VAL A 97 11.54 18.63 1.56
N ASN A 98 12.01 19.31 0.49
CA ASN A 98 13.15 18.81 -0.29
C ASN A 98 14.52 19.31 0.19
N SER A 99 14.61 20.45 0.90
CA SER A 99 15.92 20.96 1.32
C SER A 99 16.61 20.09 2.39
N GLN A 100 15.81 19.38 3.21
CA GLN A 100 16.38 18.45 4.21
C GLN A 100 16.91 17.13 3.62
N ASN A 101 16.49 16.75 2.42
CA ASN A 101 16.92 15.51 1.78
C ASN A 101 17.84 15.75 0.57
N GLU A 102 18.00 17.00 0.11
CA GLU A 102 18.79 17.34 -1.07
C GLU A 102 20.26 16.92 -0.92
N TYR A 103 20.83 17.13 0.27
CA TYR A 103 22.18 16.67 0.59
C TYR A 103 22.30 15.14 0.51
N ALA A 104 21.25 14.41 0.94
CA ALA A 104 21.27 12.96 0.96
C ALA A 104 21.20 12.37 -0.47
N TYR A 105 20.39 12.96 -1.36
CA TYR A 105 20.41 12.60 -2.79
C TYR A 105 21.77 12.88 -3.43
N LYS A 106 22.40 14.02 -3.10
CA LYS A 106 23.71 14.37 -3.61
C LYS A 106 24.76 13.35 -3.14
N ILE A 107 24.79 13.00 -1.84
CA ILE A 107 25.70 11.99 -1.29
C ILE A 107 25.54 10.65 -2.02
N ASN A 108 24.30 10.22 -2.26
CA ASN A 108 24.03 8.97 -2.98
C ASN A 108 24.56 9.04 -4.44
N GLU A 109 24.33 10.15 -5.15
CA GLU A 109 24.83 10.30 -6.53
C GLU A 109 26.35 10.37 -6.60
N ASP A 110 27.01 11.07 -5.67
CA ASP A 110 28.48 11.12 -5.57
C ASP A 110 29.04 9.72 -5.23
N THR A 111 28.37 8.98 -4.34
CA THR A 111 28.68 7.58 -4.02
C THR A 111 28.56 6.67 -5.23
N ARG A 112 27.47 6.79 -6.00
CA ARG A 112 27.25 6.04 -7.24
C ARG A 112 28.36 6.31 -8.25
N ALA A 113 28.67 7.58 -8.46
CA ALA A 113 29.72 7.98 -9.38
C ALA A 113 31.10 7.42 -8.96
N TYR A 114 31.36 7.36 -7.67
CA TYR A 114 32.59 6.76 -7.14
C TYR A 114 32.63 5.24 -7.38
N PHE A 115 31.55 4.52 -7.10
CA PHE A 115 31.47 3.08 -7.34
C PHE A 115 31.59 2.72 -8.83
N GLN A 116 31.02 3.53 -9.72
CA GLN A 116 31.18 3.32 -11.16
C GLN A 116 32.63 3.52 -11.61
N ARG A 117 33.32 4.55 -11.12
CA ARG A 117 34.76 4.75 -11.39
C ARG A 117 35.60 3.59 -10.87
N THR A 118 35.30 3.07 -9.68
CA THR A 118 35.99 1.91 -9.11
C THR A 118 35.79 0.67 -10.00
N LEU A 119 34.56 0.40 -10.46
CA LEU A 119 34.27 -0.70 -11.37
C LEU A 119 35.02 -0.56 -12.70
N ALA A 120 35.16 0.66 -13.24
CA ALA A 120 35.89 0.93 -14.48
C ALA A 120 37.41 0.85 -14.33
N SER A 121 37.96 0.96 -13.10
CA SER A 121 39.40 0.93 -12.81
C SER A 121 39.98 -0.49 -12.90
N ALA A 122 41.30 -0.60 -12.67
CA ALA A 122 41.99 -1.89 -12.56
C ALA A 122 41.41 -2.78 -11.44
N GLN A 123 40.98 -2.18 -10.32
CA GLN A 123 40.38 -2.88 -9.19
C GLN A 123 39.09 -3.60 -9.55
N GLY A 124 38.36 -3.10 -10.58
CA GLY A 124 37.10 -3.65 -11.03
C GLY A 124 37.22 -4.83 -12.01
N ALA A 125 38.42 -5.31 -12.37
CA ALA A 125 38.60 -6.34 -13.40
C ALA A 125 37.78 -7.60 -13.12
N THR A 126 37.94 -8.21 -11.97
CA THR A 126 37.19 -9.43 -11.55
C THR A 126 35.69 -9.19 -11.51
N ALA A 127 35.25 -7.99 -11.06
CA ALA A 127 33.84 -7.64 -11.01
C ALA A 127 33.26 -7.51 -12.44
N ARG A 128 33.99 -6.94 -13.38
CA ARG A 128 33.56 -6.86 -14.79
C ARG A 128 33.50 -8.24 -15.44
N GLU A 129 34.49 -9.10 -15.22
CA GLU A 129 34.47 -10.50 -15.68
C GLU A 129 33.26 -11.26 -15.13
N TYR A 130 32.95 -11.07 -13.84
CA TYR A 130 31.74 -11.66 -13.24
C TYR A 130 30.45 -11.17 -13.92
N LEU A 131 30.32 -9.86 -14.16
CA LEU A 131 29.14 -9.28 -14.83
C LEU A 131 29.00 -9.78 -16.27
N GLU A 132 30.12 -9.89 -16.99
CA GLU A 132 30.16 -10.44 -18.34
C GLU A 132 29.78 -11.93 -18.35
N HIS A 133 30.31 -12.73 -17.43
CA HIS A 133 29.91 -14.13 -17.27
C HIS A 133 28.43 -14.29 -16.95
N ARG A 134 27.87 -13.36 -16.17
CA ARG A 134 26.42 -13.28 -15.92
C ARG A 134 25.63 -12.71 -17.10
N GLY A 135 26.27 -12.44 -18.23
CA GLY A 135 25.64 -12.01 -19.47
C GLY A 135 25.16 -10.56 -19.50
N LEU A 136 25.62 -9.69 -18.59
CA LEU A 136 25.26 -8.30 -18.62
C LEU A 136 26.07 -7.54 -19.67
N THR A 137 25.38 -6.76 -20.50
CA THR A 137 26.02 -5.89 -21.48
C THR A 137 26.59 -4.63 -20.82
N LYS A 138 27.61 -4.03 -21.45
CA LYS A 138 28.17 -2.76 -21.00
C LYS A 138 27.09 -1.67 -20.93
N GLN A 139 26.16 -1.64 -21.90
CA GLN A 139 25.04 -0.70 -21.90
C GLN A 139 24.12 -0.89 -20.70
N SER A 140 23.82 -2.12 -20.29
CA SER A 140 23.01 -2.40 -19.10
C SER A 140 23.73 -1.98 -17.81
N ILE A 141 25.03 -2.29 -17.70
CA ILE A 141 25.86 -1.90 -16.57
C ILE A 141 25.86 -0.36 -16.40
N GLU A 142 26.06 0.38 -17.47
CA GLU A 142 26.06 1.84 -17.47
C GLU A 142 24.67 2.40 -17.18
N SER A 143 23.63 1.87 -17.81
CA SER A 143 22.27 2.39 -17.67
C SER A 143 21.70 2.17 -16.27
N PHE A 144 21.97 1.03 -15.63
CA PHE A 144 21.58 0.77 -14.24
C PHE A 144 22.53 1.40 -13.22
N GLY A 145 23.66 1.95 -13.67
CA GLY A 145 24.64 2.60 -12.80
C GLY A 145 25.39 1.63 -11.91
N ILE A 146 25.55 0.36 -12.33
CA ILE A 146 26.22 -0.67 -11.55
C ILE A 146 27.66 -0.25 -11.26
N GLY A 147 28.14 -0.46 -10.04
CA GLY A 147 29.46 -0.09 -9.58
C GLY A 147 30.12 -1.17 -8.73
N LEU A 148 31.27 -0.83 -8.18
CA LEU A 148 32.02 -1.67 -7.22
C LEU A 148 32.44 -0.84 -6.02
N SER A 149 32.15 -1.31 -4.81
CA SER A 149 32.69 -0.70 -3.60
C SER A 149 34.14 -1.18 -3.36
N PRO A 150 35.05 -0.30 -2.92
CA PRO A 150 36.39 -0.70 -2.50
C PRO A 150 36.38 -1.71 -1.34
N SER A 151 37.42 -2.50 -1.21
CA SER A 151 37.49 -3.53 -0.17
C SER A 151 38.12 -3.04 1.15
N ASP A 152 38.79 -1.88 1.14
CA ASP A 152 39.54 -1.35 2.30
C ASP A 152 38.66 -0.79 3.43
N GLY A 153 37.41 -0.43 3.13
CA GLY A 153 36.46 0.09 4.12
C GLY A 153 36.61 1.55 4.50
N GLU A 154 37.49 2.32 3.85
CA GLU A 154 37.73 3.73 4.11
C GLU A 154 37.83 4.63 2.88
N SER A 155 38.04 4.05 1.71
CA SER A 155 38.27 4.82 0.48
C SER A 155 37.08 5.64 0.08
N LEU A 156 35.85 5.14 0.24
CA LEU A 156 34.63 5.89 -0.03
C LEU A 156 34.47 7.06 0.94
N LYS A 157 34.63 6.80 2.25
CA LYS A 157 34.58 7.84 3.30
C LYS A 157 35.53 8.98 2.96
N ASN A 158 36.83 8.63 2.72
CA ASN A 158 37.87 9.61 2.43
C ASN A 158 37.59 10.40 1.14
N HIS A 159 36.94 9.77 0.13
CA HIS A 159 36.53 10.45 -1.09
C HIS A 159 35.41 11.46 -0.81
N LEU A 160 34.36 11.05 -0.14
CA LEU A 160 33.18 11.90 0.12
C LEU A 160 33.51 13.07 1.08
N LEU A 161 34.40 12.86 2.05
CA LEU A 161 34.89 13.95 2.88
C LEU A 161 35.65 15.01 2.07
N ARG A 162 36.42 14.60 1.05
CA ARG A 162 37.10 15.54 0.13
C ARG A 162 36.13 16.27 -0.81
N GLU A 163 35.00 15.67 -1.12
CA GLU A 163 33.91 16.32 -1.87
C GLU A 163 33.09 17.29 -1.00
N GLY A 164 33.45 17.43 0.30
CA GLY A 164 32.87 18.42 1.22
C GLY A 164 31.67 17.92 2.03
N HIS A 165 31.37 16.63 2.03
CA HIS A 165 30.34 16.05 2.88
C HIS A 165 30.86 15.85 4.30
N SER A 166 30.02 16.03 5.33
CA SER A 166 30.39 15.77 6.72
C SER A 166 30.20 14.28 7.07
N GLN A 167 30.96 13.82 8.07
CA GLN A 167 30.88 12.43 8.53
C GLN A 167 29.49 12.11 9.13
N GLU A 168 28.86 13.09 9.74
CA GLU A 168 27.50 12.99 10.29
C GLU A 168 26.47 12.76 9.19
N GLU A 169 26.52 13.52 8.11
CA GLU A 169 25.65 13.36 6.94
C GLU A 169 25.84 11.99 6.28
N LEU A 170 27.08 11.55 6.10
CA LEU A 170 27.42 10.24 5.53
C LEU A 170 26.86 9.09 6.38
N THR A 171 26.87 9.25 7.70
CA THR A 171 26.31 8.26 8.64
C THR A 171 24.77 8.27 8.60
N GLN A 172 24.15 9.45 8.52
CA GLN A 172 22.68 9.59 8.43
C GLN A 172 22.13 9.01 7.12
N VAL A 173 22.85 9.19 6.02
CA VAL A 173 22.49 8.60 4.71
C VAL A 173 22.72 7.08 4.68
N GLY A 174 23.56 6.58 5.60
CA GLY A 174 23.81 5.15 5.74
C GLY A 174 24.86 4.61 4.76
N VAL A 175 25.73 5.46 4.21
CA VAL A 175 26.91 5.02 3.44
C VAL A 175 28.09 4.65 4.36
N LEU A 176 28.07 5.18 5.60
CA LEU A 176 28.98 4.79 6.67
C LEU A 176 28.26 4.04 7.78
N ARG A 177 28.99 3.17 8.44
CA ARG A 177 28.55 2.43 9.64
C ARG A 177 29.60 2.56 10.73
N LYS A 178 29.14 2.78 11.97
CA LYS A 178 30.02 2.77 13.14
C LYS A 178 30.49 1.34 13.43
N GLY A 179 31.77 1.14 13.48
CA GLY A 179 32.40 -0.13 13.88
C GLY A 179 32.38 -0.35 15.39
N ASP A 180 32.78 -1.54 15.83
CA ASP A 180 32.88 -1.90 17.24
C ASP A 180 34.03 -1.11 17.94
N ASP A 181 34.97 -0.62 17.16
CA ASP A 181 36.08 0.29 17.56
C ASP A 181 35.61 1.74 17.79
N GLY A 182 34.32 2.03 17.52
CA GLY A 182 33.74 3.37 17.60
C GLY A 182 34.06 4.28 16.41
N VAL A 183 34.80 3.79 15.41
CA VAL A 183 35.17 4.52 14.18
C VAL A 183 34.10 4.26 13.10
N ASN A 184 33.85 5.28 12.26
CA ASN A 184 32.96 5.12 11.11
C ASN A 184 33.73 4.58 9.90
N HIS A 185 33.23 3.50 9.36
CA HIS A 185 33.78 2.81 8.18
C HIS A 185 32.75 2.77 7.05
N ASP A 186 33.20 2.53 5.82
CA ASP A 186 32.36 2.28 4.67
C ASP A 186 31.43 1.08 4.96
N LEU A 187 30.12 1.23 4.72
CA LEU A 187 29.14 0.15 4.90
C LEU A 187 29.39 -0.99 3.92
N PHE A 188 29.68 -0.64 2.67
CA PHE A 188 29.86 -1.59 1.57
C PHE A 188 31.35 -1.79 1.27
N ARG A 189 31.80 -3.05 1.27
CA ARG A 189 33.21 -3.39 1.07
C ARG A 189 33.35 -4.55 0.08
N GLY A 190 34.07 -4.33 -1.02
CA GLY A 190 34.37 -5.36 -2.01
C GLY A 190 33.14 -5.95 -2.69
N ARG A 191 32.06 -5.19 -2.85
CA ARG A 191 30.77 -5.67 -3.34
C ARG A 191 30.37 -5.01 -4.65
N LEU A 192 29.69 -5.75 -5.53
CA LEU A 192 28.94 -5.16 -6.63
C LEU A 192 27.81 -4.31 -6.09
N MET A 193 27.67 -3.11 -6.62
CA MET A 193 26.73 -2.10 -6.15
C MET A 193 25.64 -1.86 -7.17
N PHE A 194 24.39 -1.93 -6.72
CA PHE A 194 23.18 -1.70 -7.51
C PHE A 194 22.46 -0.47 -6.96
N PRO A 195 22.49 0.66 -7.68
CA PRO A 195 21.75 1.84 -7.27
C PRO A 195 20.25 1.58 -7.21
N ILE A 196 19.60 1.97 -6.11
CA ILE A 196 18.16 1.80 -5.92
C ILE A 196 17.52 3.19 -6.02
N ARG A 197 16.56 3.32 -6.95
CA ARG A 197 15.81 4.55 -7.17
C ARG A 197 14.37 4.39 -6.69
N ASP A 198 13.80 5.51 -6.22
CA ASP A 198 12.36 5.58 -5.96
C ASP A 198 11.58 5.63 -7.29
N SER A 199 10.27 5.58 -7.21
CA SER A 199 9.40 5.62 -8.40
C SER A 199 9.48 6.94 -9.20
N HIS A 200 10.15 7.96 -8.68
CA HIS A 200 10.41 9.25 -9.35
C HIS A 200 11.81 9.30 -9.99
N GLY A 201 12.63 8.27 -9.83
CA GLY A 201 13.98 8.19 -10.34
C GLY A 201 15.07 8.76 -9.42
N ASN A 202 14.73 9.23 -8.21
CA ASN A 202 15.72 9.72 -7.25
C ASN A 202 16.50 8.55 -6.65
N LEU A 203 17.82 8.68 -6.53
CA LEU A 203 18.67 7.67 -5.94
C LEU A 203 18.55 7.68 -4.40
N VAL A 204 17.91 6.65 -3.86
CA VAL A 204 17.57 6.58 -2.43
C VAL A 204 18.47 5.66 -1.63
N GLY A 205 19.24 4.78 -2.27
CA GLY A 205 20.15 3.86 -1.61
C GLY A 205 20.78 2.87 -2.57
N PHE A 206 21.35 1.81 -2.02
CA PHE A 206 22.09 0.79 -2.77
C PHE A 206 21.74 -0.62 -2.30
N GLY A 207 21.67 -1.53 -3.24
CA GLY A 207 21.85 -2.96 -3.02
C GLY A 207 23.29 -3.34 -3.28
N ALA A 208 23.81 -4.32 -2.57
CA ALA A 208 25.17 -4.79 -2.71
C ALA A 208 25.20 -6.32 -2.74
N ARG A 209 25.99 -6.89 -3.64
CA ARG A 209 26.20 -8.33 -3.73
C ARG A 209 27.68 -8.66 -3.56
N THR A 210 28.00 -9.65 -2.73
CA THR A 210 29.38 -10.14 -2.62
C THR A 210 29.83 -10.86 -3.90
N LEU A 211 31.11 -10.77 -4.21
CA LEU A 211 31.76 -11.50 -5.30
C LEU A 211 32.43 -12.80 -4.82
N ASP A 212 32.57 -12.95 -3.54
CA ASP A 212 33.14 -14.11 -2.87
C ASP A 212 32.08 -14.88 -2.06
N ALA A 213 32.51 -15.84 -1.23
CA ALA A 213 31.65 -16.62 -0.37
C ALA A 213 31.28 -15.94 0.96
N SER A 214 31.57 -14.63 1.11
CA SER A 214 31.29 -13.92 2.35
C SER A 214 29.78 -13.69 2.57
N GLU A 215 29.33 -13.85 3.80
CA GLU A 215 27.93 -13.58 4.19
C GLU A 215 27.77 -12.16 4.75
N PRO A 216 26.62 -11.52 4.55
CA PRO A 216 25.49 -11.98 3.74
C PRO A 216 25.76 -11.80 2.24
N LYS A 217 25.25 -12.73 1.41
CA LYS A 217 25.37 -12.68 -0.07
C LYS A 217 24.84 -11.35 -0.63
N TYR A 218 23.73 -10.85 -0.10
CA TYR A 218 23.16 -9.55 -0.44
C TYR A 218 23.06 -8.66 0.80
N LEU A 219 23.41 -7.39 0.64
CA LEU A 219 23.31 -6.36 1.66
C LEU A 219 22.66 -5.11 1.03
N ASN A 220 21.70 -4.52 1.71
CA ASN A 220 21.07 -3.28 1.25
C ASN A 220 21.43 -2.12 2.18
N SER A 221 21.26 -0.88 1.70
CA SER A 221 21.30 0.31 2.56
C SER A 221 20.41 0.10 3.79
N ALA A 222 20.84 0.66 4.91
CA ALA A 222 20.03 0.66 6.12
C ALA A 222 18.77 1.51 5.95
N GLN A 223 17.75 1.23 6.76
CA GLN A 223 16.57 2.09 6.86
C GLN A 223 17.02 3.51 7.21
N GLY A 224 16.56 4.49 6.46
CA GLY A 224 17.02 5.87 6.61
C GLY A 224 16.02 6.89 6.05
N PRO A 225 16.39 8.17 6.03
CA PRO A 225 15.51 9.24 5.58
C PRO A 225 14.99 9.07 4.15
N LEU A 226 15.79 8.48 3.26
CA LEU A 226 15.46 8.26 1.85
C LEU A 226 15.07 6.82 1.55
N PHE A 227 15.60 5.85 2.28
CA PHE A 227 15.48 4.44 1.96
C PHE A 227 14.54 3.71 2.91
N ASP A 228 13.42 3.27 2.38
CA ASP A 228 12.49 2.36 3.05
C ASP A 228 12.30 1.10 2.19
N LYS A 229 13.00 0.03 2.57
CA LYS A 229 12.97 -1.25 1.87
C LYS A 229 11.56 -1.84 1.74
N GLY A 230 10.69 -1.56 2.71
CA GLY A 230 9.30 -2.02 2.70
C GLY A 230 8.40 -1.28 1.71
N ARG A 231 8.87 -0.21 1.08
CA ARG A 231 8.07 0.63 0.17
C ARG A 231 8.62 0.70 -1.25
N ILE A 232 9.87 0.32 -1.44
CA ILE A 232 10.59 0.49 -2.71
C ILE A 232 10.69 -0.87 -3.41
N LEU A 233 10.45 -0.87 -4.72
CA LEU A 233 10.75 -1.98 -5.62
C LEU A 233 11.88 -1.55 -6.56
N PHE A 234 12.86 -2.43 -6.77
CA PHE A 234 13.96 -2.16 -7.69
C PHE A 234 13.46 -2.05 -9.13
N ALA A 235 13.99 -1.12 -9.88
CA ALA A 235 13.64 -0.78 -11.26
C ALA A 235 12.21 -0.24 -11.46
N MET A 236 11.48 0.14 -10.39
CA MET A 236 10.14 0.71 -10.51
C MET A 236 10.14 2.03 -11.31
N ASP A 237 11.16 2.87 -11.15
CA ASP A 237 11.35 4.12 -11.91
C ASP A 237 11.33 3.89 -13.42
N ARG A 238 11.88 2.78 -13.88
CA ARG A 238 11.97 2.40 -15.30
C ARG A 238 10.72 1.68 -15.78
N ALA A 239 10.14 0.85 -14.93
CA ALA A 239 9.07 -0.08 -15.29
C ALA A 239 7.68 0.58 -15.34
N ARG A 240 7.44 1.71 -14.67
CA ARG A 240 6.11 2.33 -14.51
C ARG A 240 5.31 2.48 -15.81
N SER A 241 5.96 2.93 -16.88
CA SER A 241 5.29 3.15 -18.17
C SER A 241 4.79 1.85 -18.78
N ASP A 242 5.61 0.80 -18.73
CA ASP A 242 5.30 -0.48 -19.37
C ASP A 242 4.43 -1.35 -18.46
N ILE A 243 4.52 -1.21 -17.13
CA ILE A 243 3.57 -1.78 -16.17
C ILE A 243 2.14 -1.33 -16.46
N ARG A 244 1.91 -0.06 -16.77
CA ARG A 244 0.57 0.46 -17.12
C ARG A 244 -0.01 -0.20 -18.37
N LYS A 245 0.82 -0.59 -19.34
CA LYS A 245 0.40 -1.16 -20.62
C LYS A 245 0.24 -2.67 -20.55
N GLU A 246 1.20 -3.35 -19.93
CA GLU A 246 1.37 -4.81 -20.03
C GLU A 246 1.08 -5.55 -18.73
N GLY A 247 1.03 -4.81 -17.60
CA GLY A 247 0.97 -5.40 -16.26
C GLY A 247 2.35 -5.52 -15.64
N ALA A 248 2.42 -5.72 -14.33
CA ALA A 248 3.68 -5.85 -13.59
C ALA A 248 4.14 -7.31 -13.53
N VAL A 249 5.43 -7.53 -13.73
CA VAL A 249 6.09 -8.81 -13.42
C VAL A 249 7.07 -8.58 -12.27
N ILE A 250 6.94 -9.37 -11.21
CA ILE A 250 7.75 -9.26 -10.00
C ILE A 250 8.70 -10.44 -9.93
N VAL A 251 9.98 -10.15 -9.79
CA VAL A 251 11.06 -11.12 -9.57
C VAL A 251 11.72 -10.90 -8.20
N GLU A 252 12.58 -11.82 -7.75
CA GLU A 252 13.18 -11.74 -6.42
C GLU A 252 14.43 -10.85 -6.38
N GLY A 253 15.29 -10.91 -7.40
CA GLY A 253 16.62 -10.35 -7.38
C GLY A 253 16.88 -9.21 -8.36
N TYR A 254 17.90 -8.41 -8.03
CA TYR A 254 18.40 -7.35 -8.92
C TYR A 254 18.80 -7.86 -10.30
N MET A 255 19.49 -9.02 -10.32
CA MET A 255 20.02 -9.60 -11.56
C MET A 255 18.89 -10.02 -12.49
N ASP A 256 17.81 -10.60 -11.94
CA ASP A 256 16.64 -11.02 -12.70
C ASP A 256 15.95 -9.83 -13.38
N ALA A 257 15.75 -8.75 -12.63
CA ALA A 257 15.17 -7.54 -13.18
C ALA A 257 16.07 -6.90 -14.26
N ILE A 258 17.40 -6.83 -14.03
CA ILE A 258 18.32 -6.26 -15.00
C ILE A 258 18.37 -7.11 -16.28
N ALA A 259 18.42 -8.45 -16.16
CA ALA A 259 18.38 -9.35 -17.28
C ALA A 259 17.09 -9.23 -18.10
N ALA A 260 15.95 -9.08 -17.41
CA ALA A 260 14.66 -8.85 -18.04
C ALA A 260 14.65 -7.53 -18.84
N HIS A 261 15.04 -6.42 -18.24
CA HIS A 261 15.12 -5.13 -18.91
C HIS A 261 16.10 -5.15 -20.09
N GLN A 262 17.26 -5.83 -19.94
CA GLN A 262 18.21 -6.02 -21.04
C GLN A 262 17.62 -6.77 -22.22
N ALA A 263 16.71 -7.72 -21.95
CA ALA A 263 16.01 -8.49 -22.98
C ALA A 263 14.76 -7.79 -23.54
N GLY A 264 14.45 -6.56 -23.06
CA GLY A 264 13.31 -5.77 -23.52
C GLY A 264 12.02 -5.94 -22.71
N PHE A 265 12.03 -6.71 -21.61
CA PHE A 265 10.91 -6.86 -20.70
C PHE A 265 10.95 -5.75 -19.65
N ASN A 266 10.47 -4.54 -20.04
CA ASN A 266 10.62 -3.34 -19.24
C ASN A 266 9.57 -3.20 -18.11
N ASN A 267 8.59 -4.08 -18.03
CA ASN A 267 7.56 -4.12 -17.00
C ASN A 267 7.95 -4.96 -15.76
N VAL A 268 9.22 -5.34 -15.64
CA VAL A 268 9.75 -6.18 -14.56
C VAL A 268 10.33 -5.33 -13.44
N VAL A 269 9.97 -5.66 -12.19
CA VAL A 269 10.49 -5.06 -10.97
C VAL A 269 10.96 -6.14 -10.00
N ALA A 270 11.90 -5.81 -9.09
CA ALA A 270 12.36 -6.79 -8.11
C ALA A 270 12.02 -6.39 -6.67
N GLN A 271 11.63 -7.40 -5.87
CA GLN A 271 11.69 -7.33 -4.42
C GLN A 271 13.17 -7.49 -3.98
N MET A 272 13.57 -6.87 -2.88
CA MET A 272 14.99 -6.80 -2.53
C MET A 272 15.34 -7.74 -1.36
N GLY A 273 15.10 -9.06 -1.51
CA GLY A 273 15.45 -10.08 -0.52
C GLY A 273 14.58 -10.05 0.74
N THR A 274 13.30 -9.70 0.62
CA THR A 274 12.25 -9.85 1.64
C THR A 274 10.94 -10.17 0.94
N ALA A 275 9.99 -10.79 1.65
CA ALA A 275 8.63 -10.94 1.12
C ALA A 275 8.04 -9.56 0.76
N LEU A 276 7.17 -9.52 -0.24
CA LEU A 276 6.43 -8.32 -0.62
C LEU A 276 5.66 -7.76 0.57
N THR A 277 5.57 -6.44 0.64
CA THR A 277 4.76 -5.72 1.62
C THR A 277 3.48 -5.19 0.97
N GLU A 278 2.48 -4.89 1.80
CA GLU A 278 1.25 -4.22 1.33
C GLU A 278 1.54 -2.90 0.61
N ALA A 279 2.51 -2.12 1.10
CA ALA A 279 2.87 -0.83 0.50
C ALA A 279 3.44 -0.99 -0.91
N GLN A 280 4.28 -2.02 -1.15
CA GLN A 280 4.82 -2.35 -2.48
C GLN A 280 3.72 -2.85 -3.42
N VAL A 281 2.82 -3.70 -2.93
CA VAL A 281 1.65 -4.16 -3.69
C VAL A 281 0.73 -2.99 -4.04
N ASP A 282 0.48 -2.08 -3.11
CA ASP A 282 -0.33 -0.89 -3.36
C ASP A 282 0.29 0.06 -4.38
N GLU A 283 1.62 0.17 -4.42
CA GLU A 283 2.31 0.96 -5.45
C GLU A 283 2.06 0.38 -6.85
N ILE A 284 2.18 -0.94 -7.03
CA ILE A 284 1.87 -1.59 -8.31
C ILE A 284 0.39 -1.43 -8.67
N ARG A 285 -0.53 -1.63 -7.70
CA ARG A 285 -1.98 -1.51 -7.92
C ARG A 285 -2.44 -0.15 -8.41
N ARG A 286 -1.73 0.93 -8.06
CA ARG A 286 -1.99 2.27 -8.60
C ARG A 286 -1.70 2.36 -10.11
N LEU A 287 -0.92 1.45 -10.66
CA LEU A 287 -0.50 1.45 -12.05
C LEU A 287 -1.29 0.44 -12.88
N THR A 288 -1.61 -0.72 -12.32
CA THR A 288 -2.21 -1.85 -13.05
C THR A 288 -2.99 -2.78 -12.14
N THR A 289 -3.98 -3.48 -12.72
CA THR A 289 -4.70 -4.59 -12.09
C THR A 289 -4.03 -5.94 -12.38
N LYS A 290 -3.10 -5.99 -13.34
CA LYS A 290 -2.41 -7.21 -13.76
C LYS A 290 -1.07 -7.33 -13.05
N MET A 291 -0.89 -8.38 -12.25
CA MET A 291 0.35 -8.65 -11.53
C MET A 291 0.74 -10.11 -11.70
N THR A 292 1.96 -10.35 -12.13
CA THR A 292 2.51 -11.70 -12.27
C THR A 292 3.76 -11.83 -11.42
N MET A 293 3.89 -12.90 -10.65
CA MET A 293 5.02 -13.15 -9.75
C MET A 293 5.85 -14.31 -10.31
N ALA A 294 7.13 -14.07 -10.57
CA ALA A 294 8.12 -15.09 -10.92
C ALA A 294 9.02 -15.30 -9.70
N LEU A 295 8.74 -16.35 -8.96
CA LEU A 295 9.35 -16.60 -7.65
C LEU A 295 10.21 -17.86 -7.72
N ASP A 296 11.34 -17.83 -7.01
CA ASP A 296 12.28 -18.95 -6.96
C ASP A 296 11.66 -20.18 -6.29
N GLN A 297 11.94 -21.36 -6.84
CA GLN A 297 11.41 -22.62 -6.32
C GLN A 297 12.34 -23.33 -5.33
N ASP A 298 13.41 -22.70 -4.89
CA ASP A 298 14.31 -23.31 -3.92
C ASP A 298 13.61 -23.45 -2.55
N SER A 299 14.05 -24.44 -1.74
CA SER A 299 13.40 -24.78 -0.47
C SER A 299 13.44 -23.65 0.57
N ALA A 300 14.40 -22.75 0.48
CA ALA A 300 14.53 -21.57 1.36
C ALA A 300 13.60 -20.44 0.88
N GLY A 301 13.42 -20.28 -0.43
CA GLY A 301 12.54 -19.30 -1.07
C GLY A 301 11.07 -19.63 -0.95
N GLN A 302 10.66 -20.90 -0.93
CA GLN A 302 9.24 -21.32 -0.93
C GLN A 302 8.40 -20.66 0.18
N ASN A 303 8.92 -20.54 1.39
CA ASN A 303 8.19 -19.89 2.48
C ASN A 303 8.12 -18.36 2.32
N ALA A 304 9.14 -17.73 1.75
CA ALA A 304 9.12 -16.29 1.44
C ALA A 304 8.18 -16.01 0.28
N THR A 305 8.22 -16.86 -0.74
CA THR A 305 7.31 -16.88 -1.90
C THR A 305 5.85 -16.96 -1.46
N LEU A 306 5.50 -17.94 -0.61
CA LEU A 306 4.13 -18.11 -0.11
C LEU A 306 3.67 -16.91 0.72
N ARG A 307 4.57 -16.30 1.53
CA ARG A 307 4.23 -15.07 2.28
C ARG A 307 3.98 -13.88 1.34
N SER A 308 4.82 -13.70 0.32
CA SER A 308 4.61 -12.67 -0.70
C SER A 308 3.27 -12.87 -1.41
N LEU A 309 2.95 -14.12 -1.77
CA LEU A 309 1.69 -14.49 -2.37
C LEU A 309 0.49 -14.21 -1.45
N ASP A 310 0.59 -14.54 -0.16
CA ASP A 310 -0.46 -14.28 0.83
C ASP A 310 -0.72 -12.78 0.97
N VAL A 311 0.32 -11.93 0.99
CA VAL A 311 0.20 -10.46 1.02
C VAL A 311 -0.51 -9.96 -0.24
N VAL A 312 -0.10 -10.45 -1.42
CA VAL A 312 -0.73 -10.08 -2.69
C VAL A 312 -2.20 -10.46 -2.69
N LEU A 313 -2.53 -11.72 -2.38
CA LEU A 313 -3.91 -12.19 -2.33
C LEU A 313 -4.76 -11.38 -1.35
N GLN A 314 -4.27 -11.13 -0.13
CA GLN A 314 -4.99 -10.33 0.86
C GLN A 314 -5.18 -8.89 0.41
N SER A 315 -4.12 -8.22 -0.07
CA SER A 315 -4.21 -6.82 -0.52
C SER A 315 -5.14 -6.65 -1.73
N TYR A 316 -5.06 -7.57 -2.70
CA TYR A 316 -5.90 -7.51 -3.89
C TYR A 316 -7.37 -7.80 -3.57
N LEU A 317 -7.65 -8.86 -2.81
CA LEU A 317 -9.01 -9.32 -2.57
C LEU A 317 -9.76 -8.45 -1.56
N THR A 318 -9.09 -7.96 -0.49
CA THR A 318 -9.74 -7.13 0.55
C THR A 318 -10.23 -5.79 0.01
N LYS A 319 -9.48 -5.16 -0.92
CA LYS A 319 -9.86 -3.84 -1.47
C LYS A 319 -10.89 -3.93 -2.59
N THR A 320 -11.01 -5.08 -3.26
CA THR A 320 -12.07 -5.33 -4.25
C THR A 320 -13.46 -5.32 -3.59
N VAL A 321 -13.58 -5.89 -2.39
CA VAL A 321 -14.83 -5.86 -1.61
C VAL A 321 -15.21 -4.42 -1.23
N ASN A 322 -14.26 -3.57 -0.88
CA ASN A 322 -14.52 -2.18 -0.49
C ASN A 322 -14.81 -1.24 -1.69
N GLN A 323 -14.33 -1.56 -2.89
CA GLN A 323 -14.61 -0.77 -4.11
C GLN A 323 -15.90 -1.18 -4.82
N ALA A 324 -16.34 -2.41 -4.70
CA ALA A 324 -17.63 -2.88 -5.23
C ALA A 324 -18.84 -2.14 -4.61
N THR A 325 -18.65 -1.52 -3.44
CA THR A 325 -19.69 -0.68 -2.80
C THR A 325 -19.71 0.77 -3.30
N THR A 326 -18.75 1.21 -4.13
CA THR A 326 -18.61 2.62 -4.53
C THR A 326 -18.71 2.88 -6.04
N THR A 327 -18.79 1.86 -6.89
CA THR A 327 -18.98 2.06 -8.33
C THR A 327 -20.31 1.45 -8.80
N ALA A 328 -21.26 2.32 -9.13
CA ALA A 328 -22.55 1.96 -9.72
C ALA A 328 -22.45 1.44 -11.18
N SER A 329 -21.24 1.20 -11.69
CA SER A 329 -20.97 0.56 -12.98
C SER A 329 -20.34 -0.81 -12.73
N GLY A 330 -21.15 -1.87 -12.86
CA GLY A 330 -20.82 -3.27 -12.61
C GLY A 330 -19.74 -3.91 -13.51
N GLN A 331 -18.61 -3.27 -13.67
CA GLN A 331 -17.38 -3.85 -14.23
C GLN A 331 -16.30 -3.72 -13.18
N SER A 332 -16.23 -4.70 -12.27
CA SER A 332 -14.97 -4.98 -11.58
C SER A 332 -13.99 -5.46 -12.65
N GLU A 333 -13.00 -4.67 -13.00
CA GLU A 333 -11.82 -5.21 -13.68
C GLU A 333 -11.27 -6.31 -12.77
N ASP A 334 -11.37 -7.56 -13.23
CA ASP A 334 -10.95 -8.73 -12.49
C ASP A 334 -9.48 -8.61 -12.13
N LEU A 335 -9.22 -8.40 -10.85
CA LEU A 335 -7.89 -8.44 -10.27
C LEU A 335 -7.45 -9.91 -10.26
N ASP A 336 -6.58 -10.28 -11.20
CA ASP A 336 -6.09 -11.64 -11.34
C ASP A 336 -4.56 -11.68 -11.14
N PRO A 337 -4.08 -11.71 -9.89
CA PRO A 337 -2.67 -11.95 -9.63
C PRO A 337 -2.30 -13.36 -10.07
N ARG A 338 -1.19 -13.48 -10.81
CA ARG A 338 -0.71 -14.73 -11.40
C ARG A 338 0.67 -15.11 -10.87
N VAL A 339 1.00 -16.37 -10.97
CA VAL A 339 2.32 -16.92 -10.59
C VAL A 339 2.91 -17.68 -11.77
N ILE A 340 4.14 -17.35 -12.12
CA ILE A 340 4.95 -18.13 -13.06
C ILE A 340 5.52 -19.33 -12.33
N ILE A 341 5.28 -20.52 -12.87
CA ILE A 341 5.91 -21.74 -12.39
C ILE A 341 7.25 -21.88 -13.12
N MET A 342 8.33 -21.56 -12.42
CA MET A 342 9.69 -21.67 -12.97
C MET A 342 10.08 -23.13 -13.21
N PRO A 343 10.89 -23.43 -14.24
CA PRO A 343 11.48 -24.75 -14.38
C PRO A 343 12.38 -25.09 -13.18
N PRO A 344 12.43 -26.36 -12.74
CA PRO A 344 13.22 -26.74 -11.57
C PRO A 344 14.70 -26.33 -11.69
N GLY A 345 15.21 -25.65 -10.65
CA GLY A 345 16.60 -25.23 -10.55
C GLY A 345 17.03 -24.13 -11.52
N GLN A 346 16.10 -23.37 -12.11
CA GLN A 346 16.40 -22.26 -13.00
C GLN A 346 15.82 -20.95 -12.42
N ASP A 347 16.67 -19.92 -12.39
CA ASP A 347 16.29 -18.57 -12.02
C ASP A 347 15.74 -17.80 -13.24
N PRO A 348 14.95 -16.72 -13.03
CA PRO A 348 14.44 -15.89 -14.13
C PRO A 348 15.54 -15.37 -15.06
N ASP A 349 16.69 -14.92 -14.53
CA ASP A 349 17.82 -14.43 -15.34
C ASP A 349 18.41 -15.52 -16.26
N GLU A 350 18.46 -16.77 -15.81
CA GLU A 350 18.94 -17.90 -16.61
C GLU A 350 18.00 -18.24 -17.77
N VAL A 351 16.68 -18.28 -17.50
CA VAL A 351 15.67 -18.52 -18.52
C VAL A 351 15.69 -17.41 -19.58
N ILE A 352 15.69 -16.16 -19.14
CA ILE A 352 15.70 -14.99 -20.02
C ILE A 352 16.95 -14.97 -20.90
N ARG A 353 18.12 -15.20 -20.34
CA ARG A 353 19.39 -15.23 -21.08
C ARG A 353 19.45 -16.37 -22.09
N ARG A 354 18.92 -17.54 -21.74
CA ARG A 354 18.89 -18.69 -22.63
C ARG A 354 17.92 -18.48 -23.79
N SER A 355 16.72 -18.01 -23.51
CA SER A 355 15.66 -17.80 -24.48
C SER A 355 14.62 -16.78 -24.02
N PRO A 356 14.67 -15.53 -24.47
CA PRO A 356 13.62 -14.55 -24.19
C PRO A 356 12.22 -15.02 -24.61
N ARG A 357 12.11 -15.86 -25.63
CA ARG A 357 10.83 -16.44 -26.08
C ARG A 357 10.25 -17.41 -25.04
N ASP A 358 11.09 -18.18 -24.36
CA ASP A 358 10.61 -19.10 -23.33
C ASP A 358 10.14 -18.35 -22.09
N TRP A 359 10.81 -17.24 -21.76
CA TRP A 359 10.33 -16.32 -20.74
C TRP A 359 8.93 -15.76 -21.08
N SER A 360 8.72 -15.28 -22.31
CA SER A 360 7.39 -14.80 -22.74
C SER A 360 6.32 -15.89 -22.58
N LYS A 361 6.62 -17.13 -22.98
CA LYS A 361 5.68 -18.26 -22.81
C LYS A 361 5.37 -18.53 -21.33
N LEU A 362 6.38 -18.44 -20.45
CA LEU A 362 6.16 -18.62 -19.00
C LEU A 362 5.26 -17.53 -18.43
N VAL A 363 5.45 -16.27 -18.85
CA VAL A 363 4.58 -15.15 -18.44
C VAL A 363 3.14 -15.38 -18.95
N GLU A 364 2.97 -15.78 -20.21
CA GLU A 364 1.66 -16.07 -20.81
C GLU A 364 0.95 -17.27 -20.15
N SER A 365 1.70 -18.28 -19.75
CA SER A 365 1.19 -19.50 -19.09
C SER A 365 1.09 -19.39 -17.58
N ALA A 366 1.33 -18.21 -17.00
CA ALA A 366 1.23 -17.98 -15.56
C ALA A 366 -0.15 -18.39 -15.04
N VAL A 367 -0.17 -19.11 -13.93
CA VAL A 367 -1.39 -19.63 -13.31
C VAL A 367 -1.98 -18.62 -12.33
N PRO A 368 -3.31 -18.60 -12.11
CA PRO A 368 -3.92 -17.76 -11.08
C PRO A 368 -3.29 -18.02 -9.70
N ALA A 369 -3.01 -16.94 -8.97
CA ALA A 369 -2.36 -17.00 -7.66
C ALA A 369 -3.13 -17.88 -6.66
N ILE A 370 -4.46 -17.83 -6.70
CA ILE A 370 -5.32 -18.66 -5.86
C ILE A 370 -5.16 -20.15 -6.18
N THR A 371 -5.08 -20.50 -7.46
CA THR A 371 -4.84 -21.88 -7.91
C THR A 371 -3.50 -22.40 -7.40
N PHE A 372 -2.45 -21.59 -7.56
CA PHE A 372 -1.11 -21.91 -7.04
C PHE A 372 -1.14 -22.10 -5.51
N ARG A 373 -1.81 -21.20 -4.80
CA ARG A 373 -1.90 -21.26 -3.32
C ARG A 373 -2.63 -22.51 -2.82
N ILE A 374 -3.75 -22.86 -3.45
CA ILE A 374 -4.50 -24.08 -3.09
C ILE A 374 -3.64 -25.32 -3.35
N ASN A 375 -2.96 -25.40 -4.50
CA ASN A 375 -2.07 -26.51 -4.81
C ASN A 375 -0.93 -26.63 -3.78
N ALA A 376 -0.32 -25.50 -3.39
CA ALA A 376 0.73 -25.49 -2.37
C ALA A 376 0.23 -25.99 -1.01
N ILE A 377 -0.96 -25.57 -0.56
CA ILE A 377 -1.58 -26.03 0.69
C ILE A 377 -1.80 -27.55 0.65
N THR A 378 -2.37 -28.06 -0.44
CA THR A 378 -2.70 -29.49 -0.56
C THR A 378 -1.48 -30.38 -0.73
N THR A 379 -0.40 -29.88 -1.35
CA THR A 379 0.86 -30.63 -1.52
C THR A 379 1.68 -30.70 -0.23
N GLN A 380 1.62 -29.65 0.63
CA GLN A 380 2.39 -29.59 1.88
C GLN A 380 1.73 -30.36 3.04
N ALA A 381 0.46 -30.69 2.93
CA ALA A 381 -0.30 -31.36 3.99
C ALA A 381 -0.40 -32.87 3.74
N ASP A 382 -0.53 -33.64 4.80
CA ASP A 382 -0.89 -35.07 4.71
C ASP A 382 -2.38 -35.22 4.39
N THR A 383 -2.70 -35.25 3.11
CA THR A 383 -4.08 -35.39 2.61
C THR A 383 -4.62 -36.83 2.71
N SER A 384 -3.83 -37.79 3.19
CA SER A 384 -4.31 -39.17 3.45
C SER A 384 -5.20 -39.26 4.68
N THR A 385 -5.09 -38.29 5.61
CA THR A 385 -5.85 -38.26 6.86
C THR A 385 -7.02 -37.27 6.82
N PRO A 386 -8.16 -37.59 7.47
CA PRO A 386 -9.27 -36.65 7.59
C PRO A 386 -8.88 -35.30 8.23
N ASP A 387 -7.98 -35.33 9.24
CA ASP A 387 -7.49 -34.12 9.92
C ASP A 387 -6.62 -33.27 9.00
N GLY A 388 -5.77 -33.90 8.18
CA GLY A 388 -4.98 -33.20 7.17
C GLY A 388 -5.86 -32.53 6.09
N LYS A 389 -6.89 -33.24 5.62
CA LYS A 389 -7.88 -32.66 4.70
C LYS A 389 -8.62 -31.46 5.32
N ALA A 390 -9.07 -31.59 6.59
CA ALA A 390 -9.72 -30.50 7.31
C ALA A 390 -8.80 -29.29 7.51
N LYS A 391 -7.51 -29.53 7.77
CA LYS A 391 -6.49 -28.48 7.87
C LYS A 391 -6.33 -27.71 6.55
N CYS A 392 -6.25 -28.41 5.41
CA CYS A 392 -6.21 -27.78 4.09
C CYS A 392 -7.40 -26.87 3.84
N VAL A 393 -8.62 -27.33 4.13
CA VAL A 393 -9.82 -26.50 3.99
C VAL A 393 -9.74 -25.26 4.89
N SER A 394 -9.30 -25.41 6.14
CA SER A 394 -9.15 -24.29 7.09
C SER A 394 -8.10 -23.27 6.64
N GLU A 395 -7.00 -23.70 6.03
CA GLU A 395 -5.94 -22.81 5.51
C GLU A 395 -6.33 -22.13 4.20
N ALA A 396 -7.12 -22.79 3.34
CA ALA A 396 -7.59 -22.21 2.08
C ALA A 396 -8.79 -21.27 2.28
N ALA A 397 -9.58 -21.46 3.33
CA ALA A 397 -10.83 -20.73 3.58
C ALA A 397 -10.69 -19.19 3.54
N PRO A 398 -9.68 -18.56 4.18
CA PRO A 398 -9.53 -17.10 4.13
C PRO A 398 -9.42 -16.56 2.70
N PHE A 399 -8.64 -17.22 1.85
CA PHE A 399 -8.43 -16.81 0.46
C PHE A 399 -9.67 -17.04 -0.41
N ILE A 400 -10.37 -18.16 -0.22
CA ILE A 400 -11.59 -18.49 -0.94
C ILE A 400 -12.72 -17.51 -0.57
N HIS A 401 -12.84 -17.12 0.69
CA HIS A 401 -13.84 -16.13 1.12
C HIS A 401 -13.58 -14.73 0.56
N LEU A 402 -12.30 -14.36 0.39
CA LEU A 402 -11.93 -13.07 -0.20
C LEU A 402 -12.30 -12.94 -1.68
N LEU A 403 -12.49 -14.06 -2.44
CA LEU A 403 -12.90 -14.01 -3.84
C LEU A 403 -14.35 -13.50 -4.05
N GLY A 404 -15.13 -13.40 -2.96
CA GLY A 404 -16.54 -13.06 -3.08
C GLY A 404 -17.36 -14.16 -3.74
N ALA A 405 -18.70 -13.99 -3.80
CA ALA A 405 -19.58 -14.96 -4.44
C ALA A 405 -19.51 -14.82 -5.97
N GLY A 406 -18.94 -15.81 -6.67
CA GLY A 406 -18.81 -15.78 -8.13
C GLY A 406 -18.15 -17.03 -8.69
N ILE A 407 -17.89 -17.00 -10.00
CA ILE A 407 -17.27 -18.12 -10.74
C ILE A 407 -15.89 -18.43 -10.20
N GLN A 408 -15.09 -17.42 -9.85
CA GLN A 408 -13.73 -17.61 -9.31
C GLN A 408 -13.75 -18.37 -7.98
N GLN A 409 -14.68 -18.01 -7.08
CA GLN A 409 -14.85 -18.73 -5.81
C GLN A 409 -15.29 -20.18 -6.06
N SER A 410 -16.25 -20.40 -6.96
CA SER A 410 -16.72 -21.74 -7.32
C SER A 410 -15.59 -22.61 -7.85
N ASN A 411 -14.78 -22.08 -8.77
CA ASN A 411 -13.63 -22.79 -9.33
C ASN A 411 -12.57 -23.12 -8.24
N ALA A 412 -12.33 -22.20 -7.31
CA ALA A 412 -11.38 -22.43 -6.22
C ALA A 412 -11.86 -23.54 -5.27
N VAL A 413 -13.16 -23.57 -4.96
CA VAL A 413 -13.78 -24.62 -4.12
C VAL A 413 -13.74 -25.98 -4.82
N GLU A 414 -14.02 -26.02 -6.13
CA GLU A 414 -13.96 -27.23 -6.94
C GLU A 414 -12.53 -27.78 -7.03
N LEU A 415 -11.55 -26.91 -7.24
CA LEU A 415 -10.13 -27.29 -7.24
C LEU A 415 -9.73 -27.89 -5.88
N LEU A 416 -10.11 -27.25 -4.77
CA LEU A 416 -9.81 -27.75 -3.44
C LEU A 416 -10.46 -29.12 -3.19
N ALA A 417 -11.73 -29.31 -3.59
CA ALA A 417 -12.43 -30.57 -3.46
C ALA A 417 -11.75 -31.68 -4.26
N THR A 418 -11.33 -31.37 -5.51
CA THR A 418 -10.61 -32.29 -6.39
C THR A 418 -9.26 -32.71 -5.79
N ASN A 419 -8.45 -31.73 -5.34
CA ASN A 419 -7.13 -32.02 -4.75
C ASN A 419 -7.21 -32.84 -3.44
N LEU A 420 -8.29 -32.67 -2.68
CA LEU A 420 -8.52 -33.43 -1.44
C LEU A 420 -9.25 -34.76 -1.65
N GLU A 421 -9.70 -35.05 -2.87
CA GLU A 421 -10.52 -36.23 -3.18
C GLU A 421 -11.72 -36.36 -2.23
N VAL A 422 -12.48 -35.27 -2.10
CA VAL A 422 -13.72 -35.23 -1.29
C VAL A 422 -14.86 -34.63 -2.08
N PRO A 423 -16.12 -34.99 -1.77
CA PRO A 423 -17.29 -34.40 -2.44
C PRO A 423 -17.32 -32.87 -2.28
N LEU A 424 -17.69 -32.18 -3.35
CA LEU A 424 -17.77 -30.71 -3.39
C LEU A 424 -18.63 -30.13 -2.27
N ASP A 425 -19.76 -30.78 -1.95
CA ASP A 425 -20.67 -30.34 -0.90
C ASP A 425 -20.05 -30.45 0.49
N THR A 426 -19.12 -31.37 0.70
CA THR A 426 -18.35 -31.50 1.96
C THR A 426 -17.46 -30.28 2.16
N VAL A 427 -16.75 -29.83 1.11
CA VAL A 427 -15.89 -28.64 1.16
C VAL A 427 -16.74 -27.39 1.35
N LYS A 428 -17.87 -27.25 0.62
CA LYS A 428 -18.81 -26.14 0.79
C LYS A 428 -19.34 -26.05 2.22
N ALA A 429 -19.77 -27.19 2.79
CA ALA A 429 -20.25 -27.26 4.17
C ALA A 429 -19.14 -26.89 5.19
N ALA A 430 -17.90 -27.32 4.96
CA ALA A 430 -16.76 -26.97 5.79
C ALA A 430 -16.41 -25.49 5.73
N LEU A 431 -16.42 -24.87 4.53
CA LEU A 431 -16.20 -23.45 4.32
C LEU A 431 -17.32 -22.58 4.90
N SER A 432 -18.58 -23.08 4.91
CA SER A 432 -19.73 -22.37 5.48
C SER A 432 -19.71 -22.34 7.02
N ARG A 433 -18.87 -23.13 7.67
CA ARG A 433 -18.67 -23.07 9.12
C ARG A 433 -17.79 -21.87 9.47
N PRO A 434 -18.19 -20.96 10.38
CA PRO A 434 -17.34 -19.86 10.78
C PRO A 434 -16.03 -20.44 11.35
N SER A 435 -14.91 -20.06 10.72
CA SER A 435 -13.56 -20.46 11.13
C SER A 435 -13.33 -20.03 12.59
N MET A 436 -13.25 -20.99 13.50
CA MET A 436 -12.76 -20.73 14.85
C MET A 436 -11.24 -20.54 14.77
N VAL A 437 -10.80 -19.30 14.60
CA VAL A 437 -9.40 -18.91 14.81
C VAL A 437 -8.96 -19.44 16.17
N LYS A 438 -7.92 -20.27 16.19
CA LYS A 438 -7.36 -20.90 17.38
C LYS A 438 -7.07 -19.85 18.45
N ARG A 439 -8.00 -19.70 19.41
CA ARG A 439 -7.65 -19.19 20.74
C ARG A 439 -6.90 -20.30 21.47
N THR A 440 -5.65 -20.01 21.79
CA THR A 440 -4.77 -20.85 22.59
C THR A 440 -5.51 -21.50 23.75
N ARG A 441 -5.36 -22.84 23.85
CA ARG A 441 -5.85 -23.67 24.96
C ARG A 441 -5.41 -23.09 26.32
N ARG A 442 -6.37 -22.55 27.06
CA ARG A 442 -6.40 -22.63 28.52
C ARG A 442 -7.84 -22.41 29.01
N ALA A 443 -8.31 -23.41 29.79
CA ALA A 443 -9.59 -23.47 30.50
C ALA A 443 -10.75 -24.16 29.76
N GLU A 444 -10.70 -25.52 29.78
CA GLU A 444 -11.91 -26.29 29.94
C GLU A 444 -12.40 -26.09 31.39
N GLN A 445 -13.61 -25.54 31.52
CA GLN A 445 -14.63 -26.00 32.45
C GLN A 445 -15.85 -25.08 32.39
N HIS A 446 -17.01 -25.71 32.24
CA HIS A 446 -18.38 -25.21 32.37
C HIS A 446 -19.07 -24.65 31.10
N ARG A 447 -19.79 -25.59 30.44
CA ARG A 447 -21.03 -25.27 29.69
C ARG A 447 -22.16 -25.00 30.68
N PRO A 448 -23.09 -24.12 30.35
CA PRO A 448 -24.45 -24.58 30.09
C PRO A 448 -24.98 -24.14 28.71
N ALA A 449 -26.01 -24.89 28.32
CA ALA A 449 -26.62 -24.94 27.02
C ALA A 449 -27.52 -23.72 26.70
N SER A 450 -27.74 -23.56 25.37
CA SER A 450 -28.85 -22.88 24.69
C SER A 450 -29.06 -21.42 24.94
N THR A 451 -28.83 -20.60 23.89
CA THR A 451 -29.76 -19.53 23.58
C THR A 451 -29.71 -19.16 22.09
N THR A 452 -30.83 -19.18 21.49
CA THR A 452 -31.34 -18.61 20.24
C THR A 452 -30.48 -17.50 19.63
N SER A 453 -30.10 -17.69 18.37
CA SER A 453 -29.51 -16.66 17.51
C SER A 453 -30.41 -15.44 17.43
N SER A 454 -29.92 -14.30 17.92
CA SER A 454 -30.55 -13.00 17.78
C SER A 454 -30.54 -12.56 16.29
N PRO A 455 -31.62 -11.95 15.78
CA PRO A 455 -31.70 -11.39 14.42
C PRO A 455 -30.68 -10.29 14.10
N PHE A 456 -29.95 -9.79 15.10
CA PHE A 456 -29.05 -8.63 15.00
C PHE A 456 -27.61 -8.92 14.55
N THR A 457 -27.27 -10.15 14.13
CA THR A 457 -25.94 -10.52 13.62
C THR A 457 -25.60 -9.95 12.24
N LYS A 458 -26.46 -9.09 11.64
CA LYS A 458 -26.27 -8.44 10.33
C LYS A 458 -26.16 -6.92 10.38
N LEU A 459 -26.12 -6.29 11.55
CA LEU A 459 -26.00 -4.84 11.66
C LEU A 459 -24.53 -4.43 11.70
N ASP A 460 -24.19 -3.42 10.91
CA ASP A 460 -22.86 -2.76 10.90
C ASP A 460 -22.49 -2.35 12.33
N ARG A 461 -21.42 -2.93 12.85
CA ARG A 461 -20.91 -2.62 14.20
C ARG A 461 -19.77 -1.63 14.07
N ASP A 462 -19.69 -0.67 15.00
CA ASP A 462 -18.55 0.24 15.12
C ASP A 462 -17.68 -0.15 16.32
N PRO A 463 -16.58 -0.90 16.10
CA PRO A 463 -15.74 -1.39 17.19
C PRO A 463 -15.07 -0.29 17.99
N VAL A 464 -14.81 0.89 17.42
CA VAL A 464 -14.14 2.02 18.10
C VAL A 464 -15.11 2.70 19.05
N GLU A 465 -16.34 2.96 18.60
CA GLU A 465 -17.41 3.54 19.44
C GLU A 465 -17.78 2.59 20.58
N GLU A 466 -17.98 1.31 20.27
CA GLU A 466 -18.29 0.28 21.27
C GLU A 466 -17.17 0.14 22.31
N HIS A 467 -15.91 0.18 21.90
CA HIS A 467 -14.76 0.13 22.81
C HIS A 467 -14.69 1.35 23.71
N CYS A 468 -14.93 2.55 23.16
CA CYS A 468 -15.03 3.78 23.95
C CYS A 468 -16.10 3.67 25.04
N LEU A 469 -17.31 3.24 24.67
CA LEU A 469 -18.40 3.07 25.63
C LEU A 469 -18.10 2.02 26.69
N GLN A 470 -17.45 0.91 26.33
CA GLN A 470 -17.03 -0.12 27.28
C GLN A 470 -16.03 0.42 28.32
N LEU A 471 -15.04 1.23 27.88
CA LEU A 471 -14.08 1.87 28.78
C LEU A 471 -14.79 2.80 29.76
N LEU A 472 -15.70 3.63 29.28
CA LEU A 472 -16.45 4.60 30.09
C LEU A 472 -17.41 3.95 31.07
N LEU A 473 -18.02 2.82 30.69
CA LEU A 473 -18.93 2.06 31.56
C LEU A 473 -18.18 1.24 32.61
N ALA A 474 -16.98 0.71 32.25
CA ALA A 474 -16.22 -0.16 33.14
C ALA A 474 -15.34 0.61 34.14
N PHE A 475 -14.88 1.80 33.79
CA PHE A 475 -13.86 2.55 34.52
C PHE A 475 -14.30 4.03 34.75
N PRO A 476 -15.02 4.32 35.83
CA PRO A 476 -15.49 5.68 36.15
C PRO A 476 -14.37 6.72 36.23
N GLU A 477 -13.15 6.31 36.58
CA GLU A 477 -11.97 7.16 36.68
C GLU A 477 -11.55 7.78 35.31
N LEU A 478 -11.93 7.17 34.20
CA LEU A 478 -11.60 7.66 32.85
C LEU A 478 -12.52 8.82 32.39
N ARG A 479 -13.53 9.17 33.17
CA ARG A 479 -14.51 10.22 32.81
C ARG A 479 -13.86 11.57 32.51
N GLN A 480 -12.80 11.91 33.24
CA GLN A 480 -12.08 13.18 33.03
C GLN A 480 -11.38 13.21 31.66
N LEU A 481 -10.88 12.08 31.21
CA LEU A 481 -10.23 11.95 29.90
C LEU A 481 -11.23 11.99 28.74
N ALA A 482 -12.49 11.76 29.00
CA ALA A 482 -13.59 11.85 28.05
C ALA A 482 -14.22 13.25 27.94
N SER A 483 -13.68 14.26 28.62
CA SER A 483 -14.25 15.63 28.65
C SER A 483 -14.30 16.29 27.26
N GLY A 484 -13.45 15.87 26.31
CA GLY A 484 -13.45 16.34 24.92
C GLY A 484 -14.43 15.59 24.00
N LEU A 485 -15.01 14.46 24.44
CA LEU A 485 -15.96 13.72 23.64
C LEU A 485 -17.31 14.42 23.54
N ARG A 486 -17.86 14.40 22.32
CA ARG A 486 -19.21 14.90 22.03
C ARG A 486 -20.06 13.78 21.44
N ALA A 487 -21.38 13.88 21.64
CA ALA A 487 -22.31 12.90 21.09
C ALA A 487 -22.21 12.74 19.54
N ASP A 488 -21.76 13.81 18.87
CA ASP A 488 -21.58 13.81 17.40
C ASP A 488 -20.41 12.95 16.94
N PHE A 489 -19.51 12.54 17.82
CA PHE A 489 -18.42 11.62 17.51
C PHE A 489 -18.89 10.17 17.33
N PHE A 490 -20.10 9.87 17.79
CA PHE A 490 -20.75 8.57 17.64
C PHE A 490 -21.69 8.61 16.44
N GLN A 491 -21.40 7.84 15.42
CA GLN A 491 -22.18 7.77 14.18
C GLN A 491 -23.39 6.86 14.31
N ARG A 492 -23.29 5.82 15.18
CA ARG A 492 -24.38 4.91 15.43
C ARG A 492 -25.37 5.49 16.43
N HIS A 493 -26.66 5.39 16.08
CA HIS A 493 -27.73 5.93 16.90
C HIS A 493 -27.71 5.36 18.32
N GLU A 494 -27.55 4.06 18.47
CA GLU A 494 -27.56 3.36 19.75
C GLU A 494 -26.35 3.79 20.61
N ASN A 495 -25.16 3.90 20.02
CA ASN A 495 -23.96 4.34 20.72
C ASN A 495 -24.04 5.82 21.13
N LYS A 496 -24.57 6.66 20.25
CA LYS A 496 -24.82 8.09 20.51
C LYS A 496 -25.79 8.28 21.67
N GLU A 497 -26.86 7.49 21.69
CA GLU A 497 -27.89 7.55 22.73
C GLU A 497 -27.36 7.06 24.11
N ILE A 498 -26.60 5.96 24.11
CA ILE A 498 -25.92 5.45 25.31
C ILE A 498 -24.97 6.51 25.87
N PHE A 499 -24.14 7.12 25.01
CA PHE A 499 -23.20 8.15 25.44
C PHE A 499 -23.89 9.40 25.95
N THR A 500 -24.95 9.87 25.29
CA THR A 500 -25.73 11.05 25.72
C THR A 500 -26.33 10.85 27.12
N ARG A 501 -26.88 9.67 27.39
CA ARG A 501 -27.41 9.30 28.69
C ARG A 501 -26.32 9.14 29.74
N TRP A 502 -25.19 8.52 29.38
CA TRP A 502 -24.04 8.42 30.26
C TRP A 502 -23.52 9.80 30.71
N LEU A 503 -23.53 10.79 29.81
CA LEU A 503 -23.15 12.18 30.17
C LEU A 503 -24.07 12.80 31.23
N SER A 504 -25.36 12.48 31.21
CA SER A 504 -26.34 13.02 32.16
C SER A 504 -26.28 12.37 33.54
N ILE A 505 -25.57 11.25 33.69
CA ILE A 505 -25.45 10.53 34.96
C ILE A 505 -24.28 11.10 35.77
N GLY A 506 -24.47 11.26 37.09
CA GLY A 506 -23.46 11.80 38.01
C GLY A 506 -22.21 10.92 38.16
N THR A 507 -21.15 11.52 38.71
CA THR A 507 -19.79 10.95 38.74
C THR A 507 -19.52 9.93 39.85
N GLN A 508 -20.46 9.66 40.76
CA GLN A 508 -20.26 8.82 41.94
C GLN A 508 -21.09 7.52 41.93
N ILE A 509 -21.40 7.00 40.74
CA ILE A 509 -22.27 5.82 40.60
C ILE A 509 -21.44 4.68 40.04
N ASP A 510 -21.61 3.46 40.58
CA ASP A 510 -20.93 2.28 40.09
C ASP A 510 -21.45 1.81 38.69
N LYS A 511 -20.72 0.85 38.09
CA LYS A 511 -21.05 0.33 36.75
C LYS A 511 -22.48 -0.22 36.66
N GLU A 512 -22.92 -0.99 37.66
CA GLU A 512 -24.23 -1.65 37.64
C GLU A 512 -25.37 -0.64 37.72
N GLU A 513 -25.24 0.35 38.58
CA GLU A 513 -26.24 1.41 38.74
C GLU A 513 -26.26 2.35 37.53
N THR A 514 -25.08 2.63 36.91
CA THR A 514 -24.97 3.38 35.66
C THR A 514 -25.74 2.69 34.54
N VAL A 515 -25.52 1.37 34.35
CA VAL A 515 -26.24 0.59 33.36
C VAL A 515 -27.74 0.56 33.63
N LYS A 516 -28.17 0.38 34.87
CA LYS A 516 -29.61 0.41 35.27
C LYS A 516 -30.26 1.75 34.96
N GLN A 517 -29.56 2.85 35.20
CA GLN A 517 -30.11 4.21 34.96
C GLN A 517 -30.24 4.48 33.44
N ILE A 518 -29.28 4.04 32.60
CA ILE A 518 -29.37 4.18 31.16
C ILE A 518 -30.54 3.33 30.62
N ILE A 519 -30.73 2.10 31.12
CA ILE A 519 -31.82 1.19 30.72
C ILE A 519 -33.20 1.79 31.11
N ARG A 520 -33.37 2.39 32.28
CA ARG A 520 -34.64 2.94 32.72
C ARG A 520 -35.23 3.99 31.77
N HIS A 521 -34.42 4.62 31.00
CA HIS A 521 -34.80 5.71 30.09
C HIS A 521 -34.55 5.32 28.60
N GLY A 522 -34.11 4.07 28.32
CA GLY A 522 -33.81 3.53 27.01
C GLY A 522 -35.02 2.90 26.32
N ASP A 523 -35.03 2.92 25.00
CA ASP A 523 -35.85 2.01 24.23
C ASP A 523 -35.29 0.58 24.29
N ASP A 524 -36.06 -0.39 23.78
CA ASP A 524 -35.66 -1.80 23.82
C ASP A 524 -34.39 -2.12 23.04
N GLU A 525 -34.05 -1.32 22.03
CA GLU A 525 -32.89 -1.51 21.18
C GLU A 525 -31.61 -1.03 21.86
N VAL A 526 -31.62 0.18 22.40
CA VAL A 526 -30.55 0.77 23.19
C VAL A 526 -30.27 -0.05 24.43
N SER A 527 -31.32 -0.54 25.11
CA SER A 527 -31.17 -1.36 26.32
C SER A 527 -30.53 -2.72 26.05
N ARG A 528 -30.89 -3.38 24.95
CA ARG A 528 -30.26 -4.65 24.50
C ARG A 528 -28.81 -4.43 24.09
N HIS A 529 -28.52 -3.35 23.35
CA HIS A 529 -27.17 -3.04 22.93
C HIS A 529 -26.26 -2.73 24.12
N LEU A 530 -26.74 -1.95 25.09
CA LEU A 530 -26.03 -1.64 26.34
C LEU A 530 -25.73 -2.90 27.17
N THR A 531 -26.69 -3.82 27.28
CA THR A 531 -26.50 -5.09 27.98
C THR A 531 -25.36 -5.89 27.32
N LEU A 532 -25.38 -6.03 26.01
CA LEU A 532 -24.31 -6.69 25.25
C LEU A 532 -22.95 -6.03 25.42
N LEU A 533 -22.88 -4.69 25.50
CA LEU A 533 -21.63 -3.97 25.74
C LEU A 533 -21.11 -4.20 27.17
N SER A 534 -22.02 -4.18 28.16
CA SER A 534 -21.64 -4.32 29.59
C SER A 534 -21.18 -5.72 29.97
N GLU A 535 -21.69 -6.76 29.30
CA GLU A 535 -21.35 -8.17 29.54
C GLU A 535 -20.05 -8.64 28.85
N ARG A 536 -19.49 -7.83 27.93
CA ARG A 536 -18.24 -8.20 27.28
C ARG A 536 -17.07 -8.13 28.26
N PRO A 537 -16.25 -9.21 28.31
CA PRO A 537 -15.07 -9.21 29.16
C PRO A 537 -14.05 -8.18 28.63
N MET A 538 -13.62 -7.27 29.48
CA MET A 538 -12.49 -6.39 29.21
C MET A 538 -11.21 -6.98 29.79
N VAL A 539 -10.08 -6.76 29.08
CA VAL A 539 -8.76 -7.16 29.57
C VAL A 539 -8.41 -6.31 30.79
N GLN A 540 -8.12 -6.97 31.91
CA GLN A 540 -7.62 -6.28 33.09
C GLN A 540 -6.25 -5.66 32.81
N SER A 541 -6.15 -4.34 32.91
CA SER A 541 -4.92 -3.56 32.72
C SER A 541 -4.76 -2.56 33.87
N ASP A 542 -3.55 -2.06 34.08
CA ASP A 542 -3.29 -1.01 35.06
C ASP A 542 -3.92 0.34 34.63
N VAL A 543 -4.04 1.29 35.57
CA VAL A 543 -4.70 2.58 35.34
C VAL A 543 -4.00 3.39 34.25
N GLY A 544 -2.65 3.37 34.17
CA GLY A 544 -1.90 4.10 33.16
C GLY A 544 -2.20 3.59 31.75
N ARG A 545 -2.30 2.27 31.58
CA ARG A 545 -2.60 1.63 30.30
C ARG A 545 -4.04 1.88 29.85
N ARG A 546 -5.01 1.90 30.80
CA ARG A 546 -6.41 2.26 30.53
C ARG A 546 -6.55 3.73 30.11
N SER A 547 -5.80 4.61 30.76
CA SER A 547 -5.78 6.04 30.41
C SER A 547 -5.21 6.27 29.00
N ALA A 548 -4.12 5.59 28.64
CA ALA A 548 -3.55 5.66 27.30
C ALA A 548 -4.52 5.11 26.23
N ASP A 549 -5.17 3.97 26.50
CA ASP A 549 -6.17 3.36 25.60
C ASP A 549 -7.38 4.28 25.40
N MET A 550 -7.85 4.94 26.48
CA MET A 550 -8.93 5.90 26.40
C MET A 550 -8.55 7.12 25.54
N LEU A 551 -7.38 7.71 25.76
CA LEU A 551 -6.89 8.86 24.99
C LEU A 551 -6.73 8.52 23.51
N GLU A 552 -6.19 7.35 23.19
CA GLU A 552 -6.08 6.87 21.81
C GLU A 552 -7.46 6.69 21.17
N THR A 553 -8.43 6.14 21.92
CA THR A 553 -9.78 5.91 21.42
C THR A 553 -10.52 7.22 21.16
N VAL A 554 -10.40 8.20 22.07
CA VAL A 554 -10.95 9.57 21.90
C VAL A 554 -10.37 10.23 20.66
N SER A 555 -9.04 10.20 20.51
CA SER A 555 -8.36 10.78 19.35
C SER A 555 -8.81 10.15 18.02
N ARG A 556 -9.06 8.84 17.99
CA ARG A 556 -9.59 8.15 16.78
C ARG A 556 -11.01 8.59 16.43
N LEU A 557 -11.88 8.74 17.41
CA LEU A 557 -13.26 9.20 17.20
C LEU A 557 -13.30 10.64 16.69
N GLU A 558 -12.50 11.52 17.29
CA GLU A 558 -12.36 12.91 16.90
C GLU A 558 -11.80 13.07 15.48
N GLU A 559 -10.70 12.37 15.16
CA GLU A 559 -10.10 12.37 13.81
C GLU A 559 -11.09 11.92 12.74
N ARG A 560 -11.87 10.86 13.03
CA ARG A 560 -12.91 10.37 12.12
C ARG A 560 -13.98 11.43 11.86
N THR A 561 -14.45 12.09 12.90
CA THR A 561 -15.48 13.14 12.79
C THR A 561 -14.96 14.33 11.99
N LEU A 562 -13.73 14.78 12.25
CA LEU A 562 -13.08 15.84 11.48
C LEU A 562 -12.93 15.48 10.00
N LYS A 563 -12.59 14.23 9.68
CA LYS A 563 -12.53 13.75 8.29
C LYS A 563 -13.90 13.74 7.61
N THR A 564 -14.95 13.37 8.34
CA THR A 564 -16.33 13.39 7.81
C THR A 564 -16.78 14.82 7.56
N LEU A 565 -16.58 15.74 8.50
CA LEU A 565 -16.88 17.17 8.34
C LEU A 565 -16.13 17.77 7.14
N LYS A 566 -14.86 17.42 6.95
CA LYS A 566 -14.08 17.86 5.78
C LYS A 566 -14.68 17.39 4.46
N VAL A 567 -15.21 16.18 4.41
CA VAL A 567 -15.88 15.64 3.21
C VAL A 567 -17.22 16.35 2.97
N GLU A 568 -17.96 16.65 4.02
CA GLU A 568 -19.23 17.39 3.93
C GLU A 568 -19.00 18.84 3.49
N GLU A 569 -17.99 19.51 4.05
CA GLU A 569 -17.58 20.85 3.61
C GLU A 569 -17.12 20.87 2.17
N ALA A 570 -16.32 19.88 1.76
CA ALA A 570 -15.89 19.74 0.34
C ALA A 570 -17.09 19.52 -0.60
N LYS A 571 -18.15 18.82 -0.16
CA LYS A 571 -19.40 18.66 -0.93
C LYS A 571 -20.17 19.97 -1.00
N ARG A 572 -20.34 20.68 0.12
CA ARG A 572 -20.96 22.01 0.14
C ARG A 572 -20.26 22.99 -0.79
N PHE A 573 -18.92 23.00 -0.74
CA PHE A 573 -18.10 23.83 -1.63
C PHE A 573 -18.29 23.51 -3.11
N ALA A 574 -18.54 22.24 -3.44
CA ALA A 574 -18.82 21.82 -4.82
C ALA A 574 -20.24 22.19 -5.31
N GLU A 575 -21.17 22.43 -4.37
CA GLU A 575 -22.58 22.75 -4.66
C GLU A 575 -22.91 24.24 -4.61
N THR A 576 -22.01 25.09 -4.04
CA THR A 576 -22.22 26.55 -3.86
C THR A 576 -21.72 27.33 -5.09
N PRO A 577 -22.47 28.31 -5.62
CA PRO A 577 -22.02 29.17 -6.72
C PRO A 577 -20.80 30.02 -6.33
N PRO A 578 -19.89 30.33 -7.28
CA PRO A 578 -18.59 30.95 -6.99
C PRO A 578 -18.62 32.38 -6.44
N ASP A 579 -19.75 33.06 -6.47
CA ASP A 579 -19.89 34.46 -6.03
C ASP A 579 -20.15 34.63 -4.51
N LEU A 580 -20.22 33.54 -3.73
CA LEU A 580 -20.52 33.56 -2.28
C LEU A 580 -19.40 32.97 -1.40
N ASN A 581 -18.21 32.74 -1.93
CA ASN A 581 -17.18 31.87 -1.34
C ASN A 581 -16.08 32.59 -0.53
N ASP A 582 -16.21 33.87 -0.15
CA ASP A 582 -15.10 34.61 0.48
C ASP A 582 -14.87 34.30 1.99
N GLY A 583 -15.71 33.49 2.64
CA GLY A 583 -15.58 33.14 4.08
C GLY A 583 -15.21 31.68 4.41
N GLU A 584 -15.38 30.76 3.46
CA GLU A 584 -15.36 29.30 3.76
C GLU A 584 -13.96 28.63 3.69
N ASN A 585 -12.94 29.35 3.22
CA ASN A 585 -11.56 28.83 3.16
C ASN A 585 -10.89 28.70 4.55
N ASP A 586 -11.34 29.48 5.53
CA ASP A 586 -10.79 29.47 6.88
C ASP A 586 -11.24 28.24 7.67
N ASP A 587 -12.46 27.75 7.46
CA ASP A 587 -13.00 26.58 8.17
C ASP A 587 -12.31 25.28 7.74
N VAL A 588 -12.03 25.12 6.45
CA VAL A 588 -11.27 23.96 5.92
C VAL A 588 -9.82 23.99 6.39
N LEU A 589 -9.23 25.18 6.50
CA LEU A 589 -7.88 25.37 7.02
C LEU A 589 -7.79 25.01 8.52
N GLN A 590 -8.79 25.42 9.32
CA GLN A 590 -8.89 25.06 10.75
C GLN A 590 -9.09 23.55 10.94
N LEU A 591 -9.97 22.91 10.17
CA LEU A 591 -10.16 21.45 10.18
C LEU A 591 -8.87 20.70 9.86
N ASN A 592 -8.10 21.16 8.87
CA ASN A 592 -6.81 20.57 8.53
C ASN A 592 -5.76 20.73 9.65
N GLN A 593 -5.76 21.87 10.35
CA GLN A 593 -4.87 22.09 11.49
C GLN A 593 -5.23 21.20 12.67
N GLN A 594 -6.52 21.03 12.97
CA GLN A 594 -7.01 20.15 14.03
C GLN A 594 -6.69 18.67 13.75
N ILE A 595 -6.86 18.21 12.49
CA ILE A 595 -6.50 16.84 12.10
C ILE A 595 -4.99 16.61 12.30
N LYS A 596 -4.14 17.54 11.88
CA LYS A 596 -2.69 17.45 12.06
C LYS A 596 -2.27 17.46 13.53
N HIS A 597 -2.93 18.28 14.35
CA HIS A 597 -2.67 18.32 15.80
C HIS A 597 -2.98 16.96 16.45
N ASN A 598 -4.13 16.37 16.13
CA ASN A 598 -4.52 15.06 16.66
C ASN A 598 -3.60 13.92 16.18
N GLU A 599 -3.15 13.97 14.93
CA GLU A 599 -2.14 13.02 14.42
C GLU A 599 -0.78 13.19 15.13
N GLY A 600 -0.40 14.42 15.51
CA GLY A 600 0.81 14.73 16.27
C GLY A 600 0.77 14.16 17.69
N LEU A 601 -0.33 14.36 18.40
CA LEU A 601 -0.55 13.81 19.75
C LEU A 601 -0.47 12.27 19.77
N ARG A 602 -0.98 11.59 18.74
CA ARG A 602 -0.90 10.11 18.62
C ARG A 602 0.51 9.60 18.36
N ARG A 603 1.36 10.38 17.72
CA ARG A 603 2.76 9.99 17.41
C ARG A 603 3.74 10.30 18.53
N GLY A 604 3.29 10.89 19.65
CA GLY A 604 4.14 11.27 20.77
C GLY A 604 5.18 12.33 20.40
N GLN A 605 4.87 13.17 19.40
CA GLN A 605 5.69 14.30 18.98
C GLN A 605 5.11 15.58 19.60
N GLU A 606 5.39 15.79 20.88
CA GLU A 606 5.60 17.09 21.55
C GLU A 606 6.68 16.95 22.60
#